data_f07ade6ac9d411a9276fced472273250
#
_entry.id   f07ade6ac9d411a9276fced472273250
#
_cell.length_a   1.000
_cell.length_b   1.000
_cell.length_c   1.000
_cell.angle_alpha   90.00
_cell.angle_beta   90.00
_cell.angle_gamma   90.00
#
_symmetry.space_group_name_H-M   'P 1'
#
loop_
_entity.id
_entity.type
_entity.pdbx_description
1 polymer ?
#
loop_
_entity_poly.entity_id
_entity_poly.type
_entity_poly.pdbx_seq_one_letter_code
_entity_poly.pdbx_strand_id
1 'polypeptide(L)'
;MAKITRRSFVGIMAASTTALSMPSIAFGAIPRVVVIGGGAGGATASKYIAKDSKGAIDVTLIEASKRYYTCFFSNLYLGDFRNYGSIGHNYYGLAVNHGVIWCMSGHSL
;
A
#
# COMPACT_ATOMS: atom_id res chain seq x y z
N MET A 1 2.68 -55.44 -2.33
CA MET A 1 2.79 -54.59 -1.09
C MET A 1 4.17 -54.00 -1.06
N ALA A 2 4.30 -52.70 -1.26
CA ALA A 2 5.58 -52.00 -1.17
C ALA A 2 5.99 -51.90 0.32
N LYS A 3 7.17 -52.41 0.68
CA LYS A 3 7.71 -52.27 2.03
C LYS A 3 8.16 -50.83 2.26
N ILE A 4 7.39 -50.10 3.05
CA ILE A 4 7.77 -48.74 3.50
C ILE A 4 8.91 -48.90 4.48
N THR A 5 10.10 -48.39 4.15
CA THR A 5 11.26 -48.39 5.05
C THR A 5 11.16 -47.19 5.98
N ARG A 6 11.80 -47.29 7.16
CA ARG A 6 11.85 -46.17 8.14
C ARG A 6 12.36 -44.84 7.53
N ARG A 7 13.31 -44.95 6.59
CA ARG A 7 13.84 -43.77 5.87
C ARG A 7 12.78 -43.11 4.95
N SER A 8 11.98 -43.92 4.26
CA SER A 8 10.89 -43.42 3.41
C SER A 8 9.78 -42.78 4.21
N PHE A 9 9.48 -43.30 5.41
CA PHE A 9 8.48 -42.73 6.31
C PHE A 9 8.91 -41.37 6.86
N VAL A 10 10.16 -41.22 7.29
CA VAL A 10 10.71 -39.92 7.77
C VAL A 10 10.73 -38.89 6.64
N GLY A 11 11.06 -39.29 5.40
CA GLY A 11 11.02 -38.40 4.23
C GLY A 11 9.61 -37.86 3.91
N ILE A 12 8.60 -38.75 4.02
CA ILE A 12 7.19 -38.37 3.78
C ILE A 12 6.67 -37.42 4.89
N MET A 13 7.05 -37.68 6.15
CA MET A 13 6.68 -36.80 7.27
C MET A 13 7.35 -35.43 7.18
N ALA A 14 8.61 -35.34 6.76
CA ALA A 14 9.29 -34.07 6.56
C ALA A 14 8.70 -33.26 5.41
N ALA A 15 8.28 -33.90 4.32
CA ALA A 15 7.63 -33.22 3.20
C ALA A 15 6.23 -32.69 3.55
N SER A 16 5.49 -33.38 4.42
CA SER A 16 4.14 -32.96 4.83
C SER A 16 4.15 -31.76 5.80
N THR A 17 5.18 -31.63 6.66
CA THR A 17 5.29 -30.50 7.59
C THR A 17 5.67 -29.20 6.89
N THR A 18 6.47 -29.27 5.82
CA THR A 18 6.80 -28.06 5.03
C THR A 18 5.65 -27.55 4.20
N ALA A 19 4.72 -28.41 3.76
CA ALA A 19 3.53 -28.00 3.00
C ALA A 19 2.51 -27.24 3.88
N LEU A 20 2.46 -27.51 5.19
CA LEU A 20 1.54 -26.85 6.12
C LEU A 20 2.03 -25.45 6.58
N SER A 21 3.31 -25.12 6.37
CA SER A 21 3.89 -23.82 6.74
C SER A 21 3.97 -22.83 5.58
N MET A 22 3.51 -23.20 4.38
CA MET A 22 3.38 -22.24 3.29
C MET A 22 2.22 -21.26 3.61
N PRO A 23 2.46 -19.94 3.60
CA PRO A 23 1.37 -19.00 3.71
C PRO A 23 0.38 -19.28 2.58
N SER A 24 -0.87 -19.59 2.94
CA SER A 24 -1.92 -19.78 1.96
C SER A 24 -2.17 -18.44 1.26
N ILE A 25 -1.69 -18.30 0.03
CA ILE A 25 -2.11 -17.20 -0.83
C ILE A 25 -3.57 -17.50 -1.17
N ALA A 26 -4.47 -16.73 -0.57
CA ALA A 26 -5.89 -16.82 -0.88
C ALA A 26 -6.09 -16.40 -2.36
N PHE A 27 -6.16 -17.36 -3.24
CA PHE A 27 -6.52 -17.16 -4.64
C PHE A 27 -7.99 -16.68 -4.67
N GLY A 28 -8.23 -15.45 -5.09
CA GLY A 28 -9.57 -14.90 -5.28
C GLY A 28 -9.86 -13.61 -4.52
N ALA A 29 -9.04 -13.22 -3.54
CA ALA A 29 -9.17 -11.90 -2.92
C ALA A 29 -8.38 -10.86 -3.73
N ILE A 30 -8.99 -9.69 -3.97
CA ILE A 30 -8.29 -8.56 -4.57
C ILE A 30 -7.10 -8.18 -3.66
N PRO A 31 -5.87 -8.15 -4.17
CA PRO A 31 -4.71 -7.75 -3.38
C PRO A 31 -4.90 -6.34 -2.80
N ARG A 32 -4.50 -6.14 -1.56
CA ARG A 32 -4.60 -4.84 -0.88
C ARG A 32 -3.21 -4.30 -0.57
N VAL A 33 -2.99 -3.05 -0.91
CA VAL A 33 -1.77 -2.31 -0.59
C VAL A 33 -2.12 -1.16 0.34
N VAL A 34 -1.41 -1.08 1.45
CA VAL A 34 -1.52 0.02 2.40
C VAL A 34 -0.26 0.87 2.31
N VAL A 35 -0.42 2.14 1.99
CA VAL A 35 0.65 3.13 1.96
C VAL A 35 0.51 4.02 3.19
N ILE A 36 1.55 4.11 3.99
CA ILE A 36 1.58 4.95 5.19
C ILE A 36 2.41 6.20 4.90
N GLY A 37 1.77 7.36 5.04
CA GLY A 37 2.33 8.67 4.77
C GLY A 37 1.99 9.20 3.38
N GLY A 38 1.29 10.33 3.34
CA GLY A 38 0.81 11.00 2.13
C GLY A 38 1.76 12.07 1.59
N GLY A 39 3.03 12.04 1.96
CA GLY A 39 4.03 12.92 1.38
C GLY A 39 4.22 12.68 -0.13
N ALA A 40 5.17 13.38 -0.75
CA ALA A 40 5.42 13.28 -2.19
C ALA A 40 5.60 11.84 -2.67
N GLY A 41 6.36 11.01 -1.92
CA GLY A 41 6.60 9.61 -2.26
C GLY A 41 5.35 8.75 -2.11
N GLY A 42 4.68 8.81 -0.94
CA GLY A 42 3.50 7.97 -0.66
C GLY A 42 2.30 8.30 -1.54
N ALA A 43 2.01 9.58 -1.74
CA ALA A 43 0.94 10.01 -2.64
C ALA A 43 1.22 9.57 -4.10
N THR A 44 2.47 9.69 -4.54
CA THR A 44 2.89 9.24 -5.88
C THR A 44 2.80 7.73 -6.02
N ALA A 45 3.31 6.97 -5.05
CA ALA A 45 3.22 5.51 -5.06
C ALA A 45 1.78 5.03 -5.11
N SER A 46 0.91 5.57 -4.23
CA SER A 46 -0.52 5.25 -4.22
C SER A 46 -1.20 5.51 -5.56
N LYS A 47 -0.89 6.66 -6.18
CA LYS A 47 -1.42 7.02 -7.50
C LYS A 47 -1.03 6.01 -8.56
N TYR A 48 0.25 5.69 -8.66
CA TYR A 48 0.73 4.81 -9.74
C TYR A 48 0.33 3.36 -9.53
N ILE A 49 0.34 2.86 -8.31
CA ILE A 49 -0.15 1.50 -8.02
C ILE A 49 -1.63 1.39 -8.41
N ALA A 50 -2.47 2.34 -8.01
CA ALA A 50 -3.89 2.33 -8.35
C ALA A 50 -4.11 2.47 -9.86
N LYS A 51 -3.40 3.40 -10.51
CA LYS A 51 -3.51 3.65 -11.95
C LYS A 51 -3.07 2.45 -12.78
N ASP A 52 -1.90 1.89 -12.49
CA ASP A 52 -1.28 0.85 -13.32
C ASP A 52 -1.91 -0.52 -13.08
N SER A 53 -2.46 -0.77 -11.88
CA SER A 53 -3.23 -1.98 -11.59
C SER A 53 -4.62 -2.02 -12.26
N LYS A 54 -5.12 -0.88 -12.75
CA LYS A 54 -6.45 -0.77 -13.39
C LYS A 54 -7.58 -1.37 -12.55
N GLY A 55 -7.50 -1.22 -11.22
CA GLY A 55 -8.48 -1.78 -10.29
C GLY A 55 -8.22 -3.21 -9.84
N ALA A 56 -7.13 -3.84 -10.26
CA ALA A 56 -6.75 -5.16 -9.78
C ALA A 56 -6.15 -5.16 -8.37
N ILE A 57 -5.83 -3.99 -7.82
CA ILE A 57 -5.26 -3.80 -6.48
C ILE A 57 -6.03 -2.71 -5.76
N ASP A 58 -6.51 -3.01 -4.56
CA ASP A 58 -7.09 -2.00 -3.65
C ASP A 58 -5.96 -1.24 -2.96
N VAL A 59 -5.91 0.07 -3.14
CA VAL A 59 -4.89 0.92 -2.53
C VAL A 59 -5.50 1.78 -1.44
N THR A 60 -4.96 1.68 -0.24
CA THR A 60 -5.34 2.51 0.92
C THR A 60 -4.17 3.40 1.31
N LEU A 61 -4.40 4.71 1.35
CA LEU A 61 -3.43 5.70 1.82
C LEU A 61 -3.82 6.16 3.23
N ILE A 62 -2.92 5.97 4.19
CA ILE A 62 -3.08 6.43 5.58
C ILE A 62 -2.21 7.69 5.76
N GLU A 63 -2.85 8.80 6.13
CA GLU A 63 -2.16 10.07 6.37
C GLU A 63 -2.80 10.81 7.54
N ALA A 64 -1.97 11.40 8.39
CA ALA A 64 -2.43 12.14 9.56
C ALA A 64 -3.01 13.51 9.21
N SER A 65 -2.52 14.12 8.14
CA SER A 65 -2.86 15.48 7.75
C SER A 65 -3.87 15.53 6.61
N LYS A 66 -4.78 16.49 6.64
CA LYS A 66 -5.72 16.74 5.53
C LYS A 66 -5.06 17.24 4.26
N ARG A 67 -3.89 17.85 4.41
CA ARG A 67 -3.14 18.45 3.31
C ARG A 67 -1.67 18.17 3.46
N TYR A 68 -1.01 17.89 2.36
CA TYR A 68 0.43 17.85 2.25
C TYR A 68 0.96 19.20 1.76
N TYR A 69 1.82 19.81 2.53
CA TYR A 69 2.55 21.01 2.10
C TYR A 69 3.93 20.59 1.62
N THR A 70 4.18 20.81 0.32
CA THR A 70 5.43 20.37 -0.28
C THR A 70 6.58 21.26 0.14
N CYS A 71 7.75 20.65 0.43
CA CYS A 71 8.99 21.39 0.60
C CYS A 71 9.54 21.90 -0.74
N PHE A 72 9.11 21.30 -1.85
CA PHE A 72 9.46 21.76 -3.18
C PHE A 72 8.84 23.14 -3.41
N PHE A 73 9.65 24.09 -3.85
CA PHE A 73 9.25 25.50 -4.04
C PHE A 73 8.87 26.28 -2.77
N SER A 74 9.10 25.73 -1.58
CA SER A 74 8.86 26.48 -0.33
C SER A 74 9.76 27.70 -0.20
N ASN A 75 10.95 27.67 -0.81
CA ASN A 75 11.84 28.83 -0.93
C ASN A 75 11.21 30.00 -1.69
N LEU A 76 10.35 29.72 -2.67
CA LEU A 76 9.61 30.76 -3.40
C LEU A 76 8.52 31.40 -2.53
N TYR A 77 7.90 30.62 -1.62
CA TYR A 77 7.01 31.17 -0.63
C TYR A 77 7.76 32.07 0.38
N LEU A 78 8.91 31.63 0.87
CA LEU A 78 9.73 32.41 1.79
C LEU A 78 10.25 33.72 1.15
N GLY A 79 10.48 33.71 -0.16
CA GLY A 79 10.88 34.88 -0.94
C GLY A 79 9.72 35.74 -1.44
N ASP A 80 8.47 35.45 -1.00
CA ASP A 80 7.25 36.16 -1.41
C ASP A 80 6.90 36.08 -2.91
N PHE A 81 7.49 35.11 -3.62
CA PHE A 81 7.16 34.84 -5.03
C PHE A 81 5.96 33.92 -5.24
N ARG A 82 5.49 33.24 -4.16
CA ARG A 82 4.37 32.30 -4.20
C ARG A 82 3.50 32.40 -2.97
N ASN A 83 2.20 32.18 -3.16
CA ASN A 83 1.25 32.06 -2.05
C ASN A 83 1.40 30.70 -1.35
N TYR A 84 1.28 30.66 -0.02
CA TYR A 84 1.31 29.45 0.80
C TYR A 84 0.31 28.36 0.33
N GLY A 85 -0.91 28.78 -0.05
CA GLY A 85 -1.92 27.86 -0.57
C GLY A 85 -1.50 27.11 -1.83
N SER A 86 -0.57 27.69 -2.62
CA SER A 86 -0.12 27.09 -3.88
C SER A 86 0.83 25.90 -3.71
N ILE A 87 1.42 25.73 -2.51
CA ILE A 87 2.28 24.59 -2.17
C ILE A 87 1.54 23.50 -1.39
N GLY A 88 0.26 23.71 -1.08
CA GLY A 88 -0.59 22.75 -0.37
C GLY A 88 -1.41 21.90 -1.31
N HIS A 89 -1.31 20.57 -1.18
CA HIS A 89 -2.04 19.59 -1.99
C HIS A 89 -2.96 18.77 -1.10
N ASN A 90 -4.16 18.49 -1.58
CA ASN A 90 -5.10 17.58 -0.93
C ASN A 90 -5.08 16.20 -1.59
N TYR A 91 -5.66 15.20 -0.91
CA TYR A 91 -5.71 13.83 -1.39
C TYR A 91 -7.00 13.50 -2.16
N TYR A 92 -7.92 14.46 -2.29
CA TYR A 92 -9.21 14.26 -2.95
C TYR A 92 -9.06 13.78 -4.39
N GLY A 93 -8.08 14.33 -5.12
CA GLY A 93 -7.79 13.90 -6.49
C GLY A 93 -7.34 12.44 -6.60
N LEU A 94 -6.66 11.91 -5.59
CA LEU A 94 -6.28 10.48 -5.55
C LEU A 94 -7.50 9.58 -5.40
N ALA A 95 -8.42 9.96 -4.52
CA ALA A 95 -9.64 9.20 -4.28
C ALA A 95 -10.55 9.20 -5.52
N VAL A 96 -10.83 10.37 -6.09
CA VAL A 96 -11.78 10.52 -7.19
C VAL A 96 -11.25 10.00 -8.52
N ASN A 97 -10.00 10.32 -8.86
CA ASN A 97 -9.44 10.00 -10.18
C ASN A 97 -8.80 8.61 -10.24
N HIS A 98 -8.40 8.03 -9.11
CA HIS A 98 -7.66 6.78 -9.07
C HIS A 98 -8.25 5.73 -8.12
N GLY A 99 -9.35 6.03 -7.43
CA GLY A 99 -10.01 5.08 -6.53
C GLY A 99 -9.18 4.73 -5.27
N VAL A 100 -8.22 5.56 -4.90
CA VAL A 100 -7.42 5.35 -3.67
C VAL A 100 -8.29 5.64 -2.45
N ILE A 101 -8.39 4.69 -1.53
CA ILE A 101 -9.06 4.89 -0.25
C ILE A 101 -8.14 5.73 0.63
N TRP A 102 -8.56 6.94 0.95
CA TRP A 102 -7.81 7.79 1.85
C TRP A 102 -8.38 7.73 3.26
N CYS A 103 -7.55 7.29 4.22
CA CYS A 103 -7.88 7.24 5.64
C CYS A 103 -7.03 8.26 6.38
N MET A 104 -7.68 9.13 7.16
CA MET A 104 -7.01 10.08 8.02
C MET A 104 -6.72 9.41 9.38
N SER A 105 -5.44 9.28 9.73
CA SER A 105 -5.01 8.76 11.03
C SER A 105 -5.34 9.83 12.09
N GLY A 106 -6.32 9.55 12.95
CA GLY A 106 -6.64 10.45 14.07
C GLY A 106 -8.12 10.85 14.24
N HIS A 107 -9.00 10.40 13.35
CA HIS A 107 -10.45 10.43 13.59
C HIS A 107 -10.96 8.98 13.57
N SER A 108 -10.84 8.31 14.71
CA SER A 108 -11.78 7.23 15.03
C SER A 108 -13.12 7.90 15.29
N LEU A 109 -14.09 7.65 14.45
CA LEU A 109 -15.49 7.82 14.79
C LEU A 109 -15.86 6.91 15.95
#